data_3d956e3734c53ace78f8cc39895b9c14
#
_entry.id   3d956e3734c53ace78f8cc39895b9c14
#
_cell.length_a   1.000
_cell.length_b   1.000
_cell.length_c   1.000
_cell.angle_alpha   90.00
_cell.angle_beta   90.00
_cell.angle_gamma   90.00
#
_symmetry.space_group_name_H-M   'P 1'
#
loop_
_entity.id
_entity.type
_entity.pdbx_description
1 polymer ?
#
loop_
_entity_poly.entity_id
_entity_poly.type
_entity_poly.pdbx_seq_one_letter_code
_entity_poly.pdbx_strand_id
1 'polypeptide(L)'
;MNGFDWRLSGGIAIAMSLAAAMAYAQDYPAKPVRLVVGFPPGGSNDIVARHLAPKLGEVLGVQTIVENRPGANAIIGTEYVAKSPPDGYTLTLASVSPLVISPFTYAKIPYDTVRDFAGITTVAMTPEVIAVHPSVPAHSLRELIALAKAQPGKLDFSSSGNGGLPHLVIELFKTVASVNVQHVAYKGAGPALTDTLGGQVHGIAVDFPVLYPHIKAGKLRGLVVTSQRRNALLPDLPTSAEQGLPKLFAVNWFAIMAPAKTPRPIVDKLHAALLKSALSPELKERFVGIGVESMTIASPDAFAAFLKEELVRWGKLAKESGARAD
;
A
#
# COMPACT_ATOMS: atom_id res chain seq x y z
N MET A 1 -44.63 -12.32 -51.65
CA MET A 1 -43.73 -11.25 -51.24
C MET A 1 -43.73 -11.24 -49.72
N ASN A 2 -42.76 -11.87 -49.09
CA ASN A 2 -42.68 -12.04 -47.65
C ASN A 2 -41.90 -10.89 -47.05
N GLY A 3 -42.60 -10.00 -46.32
CA GLY A 3 -41.96 -8.93 -45.53
C GLY A 3 -41.24 -9.53 -44.30
N PHE A 4 -39.93 -9.53 -44.31
CA PHE A 4 -39.11 -9.95 -43.21
C PHE A 4 -39.06 -8.81 -42.19
N ASP A 5 -39.62 -9.03 -41.00
CA ASP A 5 -39.84 -8.04 -39.95
C ASP A 5 -38.55 -7.78 -39.19
N TRP A 6 -37.75 -6.77 -39.60
CA TRP A 6 -36.46 -6.38 -39.02
C TRP A 6 -36.52 -5.91 -37.56
N ARG A 7 -37.73 -5.55 -37.10
CA ARG A 7 -37.92 -5.03 -35.73
C ARG A 7 -37.92 -6.15 -34.67
N LEU A 8 -38.31 -7.36 -35.03
CA LEU A 8 -38.28 -8.50 -34.11
C LEU A 8 -36.87 -9.06 -33.92
N SER A 9 -36.02 -9.02 -34.97
CA SER A 9 -34.65 -9.55 -34.90
C SER A 9 -33.73 -8.72 -34.03
N GLY A 10 -33.90 -7.39 -33.97
CA GLY A 10 -33.11 -6.46 -33.13
C GLY A 10 -33.38 -6.64 -31.62
N GLY A 11 -34.62 -6.87 -31.24
CA GLY A 11 -35.00 -7.07 -29.85
C GLY A 11 -34.47 -8.37 -29.25
N ILE A 12 -34.44 -9.44 -30.05
CA ILE A 12 -33.92 -10.75 -29.63
C ILE A 12 -32.41 -10.72 -29.46
N ALA A 13 -31.67 -10.00 -30.35
CA ALA A 13 -30.21 -9.88 -30.25
C ALA A 13 -29.78 -9.09 -28.99
N ILE A 14 -30.51 -8.03 -28.65
CA ILE A 14 -30.24 -7.23 -27.44
C ILE A 14 -30.56 -8.04 -26.17
N ALA A 15 -31.66 -8.78 -26.15
CA ALA A 15 -32.06 -9.64 -25.04
C ALA A 15 -31.06 -10.80 -24.80
N MET A 16 -30.55 -11.43 -25.88
CA MET A 16 -29.50 -12.44 -25.79
C MET A 16 -28.17 -11.89 -25.30
N SER A 17 -27.81 -10.66 -25.68
CA SER A 17 -26.56 -10.01 -25.20
C SER A 17 -26.63 -9.66 -23.71
N LEU A 18 -27.77 -9.21 -23.20
CA LEU A 18 -28.00 -8.99 -21.77
C LEU A 18 -28.03 -10.28 -20.97
N ALA A 19 -28.67 -11.35 -21.49
CA ALA A 19 -28.70 -12.63 -20.83
C ALA A 19 -27.31 -13.29 -20.75
N ALA A 20 -26.47 -13.15 -21.78
CA ALA A 20 -25.11 -13.63 -21.77
C ALA A 20 -24.23 -12.86 -20.74
N ALA A 21 -24.43 -11.56 -20.60
CA ALA A 21 -23.72 -10.76 -19.61
C ALA A 21 -24.10 -11.14 -18.16
N MET A 22 -25.35 -11.50 -17.91
CA MET A 22 -25.81 -11.96 -16.59
C MET A 22 -25.34 -13.40 -16.27
N ALA A 23 -25.22 -14.29 -17.26
CA ALA A 23 -24.73 -15.67 -17.06
C ALA A 23 -23.24 -15.67 -16.60
N TYR A 24 -22.40 -14.80 -17.12
CA TYR A 24 -20.99 -14.68 -16.69
C TYR A 24 -20.83 -14.21 -15.24
N ALA A 25 -21.77 -13.46 -14.69
CA ALA A 25 -21.68 -12.97 -13.31
C ALA A 25 -22.14 -14.01 -12.26
N GLN A 26 -22.93 -15.01 -12.65
CA GLN A 26 -23.42 -16.03 -11.70
C GLN A 26 -22.35 -17.05 -11.30
N ASP A 27 -21.38 -17.34 -12.17
CA ASP A 27 -20.31 -18.32 -11.90
C ASP A 27 -18.97 -17.70 -11.47
N TYR A 28 -18.88 -16.38 -11.36
CA TYR A 28 -17.66 -15.73 -10.84
C TYR A 28 -17.57 -15.86 -9.31
N PRO A 29 -16.39 -16.22 -8.74
CA PRO A 29 -15.21 -16.75 -9.40
C PRO A 29 -15.29 -18.28 -9.56
N ALA A 30 -14.90 -18.82 -10.74
CA ALA A 30 -14.82 -20.25 -11.03
C ALA A 30 -13.38 -20.80 -11.11
N LYS A 31 -12.37 -19.93 -10.97
CA LYS A 31 -10.93 -20.26 -11.01
C LYS A 31 -10.17 -19.39 -10.01
N PRO A 32 -8.89 -19.71 -9.69
CA PRO A 32 -8.10 -18.94 -8.75
C PRO A 32 -8.00 -17.46 -9.12
N VAL A 33 -8.07 -16.59 -8.11
CA VAL A 33 -7.86 -15.14 -8.23
C VAL A 33 -6.40 -14.82 -7.92
N ARG A 34 -5.73 -14.07 -8.79
CA ARG A 34 -4.36 -13.60 -8.59
C ARG A 34 -4.36 -12.23 -7.92
N LEU A 35 -3.63 -12.13 -6.82
CA LEU A 35 -3.40 -10.89 -6.08
C LEU A 35 -1.96 -10.44 -6.32
N VAL A 36 -1.78 -9.49 -7.23
CA VAL A 36 -0.47 -8.97 -7.62
C VAL A 36 0.01 -7.96 -6.58
N VAL A 37 1.25 -8.13 -6.14
CA VAL A 37 1.97 -7.25 -5.21
C VAL A 37 3.17 -6.65 -5.94
N GLY A 38 3.23 -5.33 -6.07
CA GLY A 38 4.27 -4.61 -6.84
C GLY A 38 5.63 -4.49 -6.11
N PHE A 39 5.78 -5.11 -4.94
CA PHE A 39 7.00 -5.08 -4.14
C PHE A 39 7.59 -6.49 -3.96
N PRO A 40 8.91 -6.60 -3.63
CA PRO A 40 9.52 -7.88 -3.31
C PRO A 40 8.87 -8.55 -2.10
N PRO A 41 9.01 -9.89 -1.96
CA PRO A 41 8.59 -10.60 -0.76
C PRO A 41 9.23 -10.03 0.52
N GLY A 42 8.49 -10.09 1.64
CA GLY A 42 8.92 -9.62 2.96
C GLY A 42 8.70 -8.13 3.24
N GLY A 43 8.27 -7.33 2.25
CA GLY A 43 7.77 -5.98 2.49
C GLY A 43 6.32 -5.99 3.01
N SER A 44 5.86 -4.86 3.54
CA SER A 44 4.52 -4.74 4.14
C SER A 44 3.37 -5.14 3.20
N ASN A 45 3.45 -4.79 1.93
CA ASN A 45 2.46 -5.19 0.92
C ASN A 45 2.37 -6.72 0.79
N ASP A 46 3.52 -7.42 0.77
CA ASP A 46 3.58 -8.88 0.70
C ASP A 46 3.06 -9.52 1.98
N ILE A 47 3.45 -8.98 3.14
CA ILE A 47 2.96 -9.43 4.46
C ILE A 47 1.43 -9.33 4.52
N VAL A 48 0.86 -8.16 4.22
CA VAL A 48 -0.60 -7.94 4.23
C VAL A 48 -1.31 -8.85 3.23
N ALA A 49 -0.78 -8.98 2.00
CA ALA A 49 -1.35 -9.85 0.97
C ALA A 49 -1.41 -11.32 1.42
N ARG A 50 -0.33 -11.84 2.03
CA ARG A 50 -0.25 -13.24 2.50
C ARG A 50 -1.14 -13.52 3.71
N HIS A 51 -1.42 -12.51 4.53
CA HIS A 51 -2.42 -12.64 5.61
C HIS A 51 -3.85 -12.58 5.07
N LEU A 52 -4.13 -11.73 4.06
CA LEU A 52 -5.45 -11.57 3.45
C LEU A 52 -5.84 -12.75 2.56
N ALA A 53 -4.91 -13.24 1.72
CA ALA A 53 -5.21 -14.17 0.62
C ALA A 53 -5.89 -15.48 1.07
N PRO A 54 -5.49 -16.16 2.16
CA PRO A 54 -6.17 -17.37 2.61
C PRO A 54 -7.64 -17.11 2.96
N LYS A 55 -7.91 -16.01 3.70
CA LYS A 55 -9.27 -15.66 4.13
C LYS A 55 -10.14 -15.20 2.96
N LEU A 56 -9.57 -14.43 2.04
CA LEU A 56 -10.26 -14.04 0.81
C LEU A 56 -10.60 -15.26 -0.05
N GLY A 57 -9.67 -16.22 -0.16
CA GLY A 57 -9.90 -17.47 -0.88
C GLY A 57 -11.02 -18.31 -0.27
N GLU A 58 -11.06 -18.43 1.06
CA GLU A 58 -12.15 -19.09 1.80
C GLU A 58 -13.51 -18.42 1.49
N VAL A 59 -13.56 -17.09 1.57
CA VAL A 59 -14.81 -16.33 1.35
C VAL A 59 -15.29 -16.40 -0.10
N LEU A 60 -14.35 -16.41 -1.06
CA LEU A 60 -14.66 -16.51 -2.49
C LEU A 60 -14.96 -17.93 -2.96
N GLY A 61 -14.59 -18.96 -2.17
CA GLY A 61 -14.70 -20.37 -2.56
C GLY A 61 -13.67 -20.82 -3.60
N VAL A 62 -12.64 -20.03 -3.88
CA VAL A 62 -11.55 -20.35 -4.82
C VAL A 62 -10.22 -19.88 -4.24
N GLN A 63 -9.12 -20.47 -4.68
CA GLN A 63 -7.79 -20.06 -4.21
C GLN A 63 -7.48 -18.62 -4.59
N THR A 64 -6.92 -17.84 -3.64
CA THR A 64 -6.29 -16.53 -3.90
C THR A 64 -4.77 -16.69 -3.87
N ILE A 65 -4.10 -16.38 -4.98
CA ILE A 65 -2.66 -16.57 -5.19
C ILE A 65 -1.95 -15.23 -5.14
N VAL A 66 -1.01 -15.06 -4.23
CA VAL A 66 -0.16 -13.86 -4.15
C VAL A 66 0.99 -14.00 -5.15
N GLU A 67 1.13 -13.01 -6.04
CA GLU A 67 2.17 -12.94 -7.06
C GLU A 67 2.96 -11.63 -6.91
N ASN A 68 4.27 -11.72 -6.60
CA ASN A 68 5.11 -10.54 -6.51
C ASN A 68 5.66 -10.15 -7.90
N ARG A 69 5.41 -8.90 -8.31
CA ARG A 69 5.95 -8.27 -9.54
C ARG A 69 6.63 -6.95 -9.19
N PRO A 70 7.84 -7.01 -8.61
CA PRO A 70 8.51 -5.82 -8.10
C PRO A 70 9.11 -4.97 -9.22
N GLY A 71 9.33 -3.68 -8.91
CA GLY A 71 10.09 -2.75 -9.73
C GLY A 71 9.50 -1.35 -9.74
N ALA A 72 10.40 -0.35 -9.82
CA ALA A 72 10.07 1.07 -9.88
C ALA A 72 9.01 1.48 -8.84
N ASN A 73 9.26 1.20 -7.55
CA ASN A 73 8.32 1.50 -6.45
C ASN A 73 6.90 0.96 -6.69
N ALA A 74 6.79 -0.30 -7.13
CA ALA A 74 5.56 -1.02 -7.50
C ALA A 74 4.88 -0.57 -8.81
N ILE A 75 5.42 0.39 -9.54
CA ILE A 75 4.84 0.89 -10.80
C ILE A 75 4.69 -0.26 -11.80
N ILE A 76 5.69 -1.16 -11.94
CA ILE A 76 5.66 -2.28 -12.90
C ILE A 76 4.50 -3.25 -12.59
N GLY A 77 4.34 -3.66 -11.32
CA GLY A 77 3.26 -4.56 -10.92
C GLY A 77 1.87 -3.91 -11.03
N THR A 78 1.77 -2.62 -10.72
CA THR A 78 0.53 -1.85 -10.83
C THR A 78 0.11 -1.68 -12.30
N GLU A 79 1.04 -1.32 -13.19
CA GLU A 79 0.82 -1.26 -14.64
C GLU A 79 0.36 -2.60 -15.22
N TYR A 80 1.00 -3.70 -14.80
CA TYR A 80 0.62 -5.03 -15.25
C TYR A 80 -0.87 -5.31 -14.98
N VAL A 81 -1.37 -4.95 -13.79
CA VAL A 81 -2.80 -5.14 -13.47
C VAL A 81 -3.68 -4.17 -14.26
N ALA A 82 -3.28 -2.90 -14.42
CA ALA A 82 -4.04 -1.94 -15.24
C ALA A 82 -4.30 -2.45 -16.67
N LYS A 83 -3.35 -3.22 -17.23
CA LYS A 83 -3.41 -3.78 -18.59
C LYS A 83 -3.94 -5.21 -18.66
N SER A 84 -4.28 -5.82 -17.52
CA SER A 84 -4.82 -7.18 -17.46
C SER A 84 -6.29 -7.24 -17.95
N PRO A 85 -6.79 -8.43 -18.35
CA PRO A 85 -8.21 -8.60 -18.67
C PRO A 85 -9.10 -8.16 -17.50
N PRO A 86 -10.18 -7.41 -17.78
CA PRO A 86 -11.10 -6.89 -16.75
C PRO A 86 -12.14 -7.95 -16.33
N ASP A 87 -11.70 -9.16 -16.05
CA ASP A 87 -12.52 -10.34 -15.71
C ASP A 87 -12.59 -10.63 -14.20
N GLY A 88 -11.93 -9.80 -13.38
CA GLY A 88 -11.89 -9.93 -11.92
C GLY A 88 -10.88 -10.96 -11.39
N TYR A 89 -10.15 -11.68 -12.23
CA TYR A 89 -9.19 -12.69 -11.80
C TYR A 89 -7.75 -12.20 -11.62
N THR A 90 -7.48 -10.95 -11.98
CA THR A 90 -6.19 -10.31 -11.71
C THR A 90 -6.44 -9.00 -10.98
N LEU A 91 -6.09 -8.97 -9.71
CA LEU A 91 -6.25 -7.83 -8.81
C LEU A 91 -4.87 -7.34 -8.37
N THR A 92 -4.75 -6.10 -7.97
CA THR A 92 -3.56 -5.62 -7.25
C THR A 92 -3.89 -5.35 -5.79
N LEU A 93 -3.00 -5.76 -4.88
CA LEU A 93 -2.86 -5.14 -3.58
C LEU A 93 -1.81 -4.04 -3.71
N ALA A 94 -2.26 -2.83 -3.80
CA ALA A 94 -1.43 -1.65 -3.93
C ALA A 94 -1.53 -0.76 -2.69
N SER A 95 -0.50 0.04 -2.45
CA SER A 95 -0.41 0.95 -1.31
C SER A 95 -0.38 2.41 -1.73
N VAL A 96 -0.27 3.30 -0.77
CA VAL A 96 -0.14 4.76 -0.93
C VAL A 96 0.92 5.11 -1.99
N SER A 97 2.09 4.43 -1.98
CA SER A 97 3.20 4.77 -2.87
C SER A 97 2.84 4.74 -4.36
N PRO A 98 2.46 3.60 -4.98
CA PRO A 98 2.16 3.57 -6.41
C PRO A 98 0.86 4.30 -6.77
N LEU A 99 -0.11 4.40 -5.86
CA LEU A 99 -1.42 4.93 -6.19
C LEU A 99 -1.51 6.46 -6.09
N VAL A 100 -0.90 7.06 -5.07
CA VAL A 100 -1.15 8.49 -4.78
C VAL A 100 0.12 9.31 -4.52
N ILE A 101 1.32 8.71 -4.46
CA ILE A 101 2.59 9.43 -4.33
C ILE A 101 3.37 9.43 -5.65
N SER A 102 3.59 8.25 -6.26
CA SER A 102 4.36 8.11 -7.51
C SER A 102 3.86 8.98 -8.65
N PRO A 103 2.55 9.28 -8.81
CA PRO A 103 2.07 10.25 -9.79
C PRO A 103 2.69 11.65 -9.68
N PHE A 104 3.25 12.01 -8.52
CA PHE A 104 3.82 13.33 -8.26
C PHE A 104 5.35 13.33 -8.06
N THR A 105 5.96 12.17 -7.85
CA THR A 105 7.39 12.02 -7.58
C THR A 105 8.18 11.48 -8.77
N TYR A 106 7.52 10.81 -9.71
CA TYR A 106 8.10 10.36 -10.98
C TYR A 106 7.73 11.32 -12.10
N ALA A 107 8.65 11.58 -13.04
CA ALA A 107 8.37 12.40 -14.23
C ALA A 107 7.22 11.83 -15.06
N LYS A 108 7.11 10.49 -15.13
CA LYS A 108 6.02 9.80 -15.85
C LYS A 108 5.78 8.42 -15.25
N ILE A 109 4.51 8.09 -15.05
CA ILE A 109 4.07 6.71 -14.75
C ILE A 109 3.18 6.20 -15.89
N PRO A 110 3.16 4.87 -16.15
CA PRO A 110 2.48 4.28 -17.32
C PRO A 110 0.98 4.01 -17.10
N TYR A 111 0.39 4.52 -16.03
CA TYR A 111 -1.03 4.40 -15.71
C TYR A 111 -1.57 5.67 -15.05
N ASP A 112 -2.88 5.80 -15.06
CA ASP A 112 -3.63 6.79 -14.28
C ASP A 112 -4.44 6.05 -13.21
N THR A 113 -4.24 6.41 -11.94
CA THR A 113 -4.82 5.71 -10.79
C THR A 113 -6.35 5.75 -10.77
N VAL A 114 -6.96 6.81 -11.30
CA VAL A 114 -8.42 6.98 -11.33
C VAL A 114 -9.05 6.38 -12.58
N ARG A 115 -8.37 6.54 -13.74
CA ARG A 115 -8.91 6.12 -15.03
C ARG A 115 -8.74 4.65 -15.32
N ASP A 116 -7.58 4.07 -14.95
CA ASP A 116 -7.16 2.76 -15.42
C ASP A 116 -7.51 1.62 -14.43
N PHE A 117 -8.16 1.96 -13.30
CA PHE A 117 -8.57 1.00 -12.28
C PHE A 117 -10.03 1.17 -11.84
N ALA A 118 -10.66 0.06 -11.56
CA ALA A 118 -11.84 -0.02 -10.71
C ALA A 118 -11.38 -0.26 -9.27
N GLY A 119 -11.44 0.76 -8.44
CA GLY A 119 -11.12 0.66 -7.02
C GLY A 119 -12.19 -0.13 -6.27
N ILE A 120 -11.78 -1.08 -5.42
CA ILE A 120 -12.74 -1.93 -4.69
C ILE A 120 -12.88 -1.46 -3.25
N THR A 121 -11.83 -1.53 -2.46
CA THR A 121 -11.79 -1.03 -1.07
C THR A 121 -10.35 -1.06 -0.54
N THR A 122 -10.10 -0.35 0.56
CA THR A 122 -8.93 -0.61 1.41
C THR A 122 -9.16 -1.91 2.21
N VAL A 123 -8.09 -2.54 2.69
CA VAL A 123 -8.17 -3.75 3.52
C VAL A 123 -7.42 -3.61 4.83
N ALA A 124 -6.39 -2.77 4.86
CA ALA A 124 -5.52 -2.59 6.01
C ALA A 124 -4.82 -1.23 5.98
N MET A 125 -4.28 -0.82 7.12
CA MET A 125 -3.36 0.30 7.27
C MET A 125 -2.29 0.03 8.32
N THR A 126 -1.16 0.73 8.22
CA THR A 126 -0.05 0.63 9.18
C THR A 126 0.73 1.95 9.22
N PRO A 127 1.32 2.34 10.37
CA PRO A 127 2.20 3.50 10.41
C PRO A 127 3.56 3.18 9.81
N GLU A 128 4.28 4.24 9.41
CA GLU A 128 5.72 4.17 9.21
C GLU A 128 6.44 4.26 10.56
N VAL A 129 7.64 3.71 10.61
CA VAL A 129 8.53 3.78 11.78
C VAL A 129 9.88 4.32 11.34
N ILE A 130 10.44 5.24 12.13
CA ILE A 130 11.86 5.60 12.05
C ILE A 130 12.60 4.82 13.14
N ALA A 131 13.55 4.01 12.72
CA ALA A 131 14.41 3.23 13.59
C ALA A 131 15.88 3.43 13.22
N VAL A 132 16.77 3.18 14.18
CA VAL A 132 18.22 3.26 13.97
C VAL A 132 18.92 1.97 14.39
N HIS A 133 20.07 1.71 13.80
CA HIS A 133 20.97 0.66 14.27
C HIS A 133 21.42 0.96 15.71
N PRO A 134 21.62 -0.04 16.59
CA PRO A 134 21.99 0.19 17.99
C PRO A 134 23.31 0.95 18.22
N SER A 135 24.21 0.95 17.23
CA SER A 135 25.47 1.71 17.28
C SER A 135 25.28 3.23 17.19
N VAL A 136 24.11 3.69 16.71
CA VAL A 136 23.81 5.12 16.65
C VAL A 136 23.53 5.63 18.08
N PRO A 137 24.25 6.64 18.59
CA PRO A 137 24.09 7.13 19.96
C PRO A 137 22.88 8.06 20.08
N ALA A 138 21.69 7.55 19.75
CA ALA A 138 20.41 8.25 19.89
C ALA A 138 19.36 7.25 20.39
N HIS A 139 18.74 7.53 21.54
CA HIS A 139 17.73 6.71 22.21
C HIS A 139 16.32 7.29 22.08
N SER A 140 16.20 8.48 21.50
CA SER A 140 14.95 9.18 21.24
C SER A 140 15.03 9.95 19.92
N LEU A 141 13.87 10.33 19.37
CA LEU A 141 13.83 11.18 18.18
C LEU A 141 14.50 12.54 18.44
N ARG A 142 14.40 13.07 19.66
CA ARG A 142 15.08 14.31 20.07
C ARG A 142 16.60 14.17 20.02
N GLU A 143 17.14 13.07 20.50
CA GLU A 143 18.58 12.80 20.45
C GLU A 143 19.07 12.59 19.01
N LEU A 144 18.26 11.90 18.18
CA LEU A 144 18.55 11.75 16.75
C LEU A 144 18.61 13.11 16.05
N ILE A 145 17.67 14.02 16.35
CA ILE A 145 17.66 15.39 15.81
C ILE A 145 18.91 16.16 16.25
N ALA A 146 19.29 16.07 17.52
CA ALA A 146 20.50 16.72 18.02
C ALA A 146 21.77 16.19 17.34
N LEU A 147 21.86 14.87 17.18
CA LEU A 147 22.97 14.21 16.49
C LEU A 147 23.04 14.62 15.00
N ALA A 148 21.89 14.63 14.29
CA ALA A 148 21.83 15.04 12.90
C ALA A 148 22.18 16.52 12.68
N LYS A 149 21.86 17.40 13.64
CA LYS A 149 22.28 18.81 13.64
C LYS A 149 23.76 18.99 13.92
N ALA A 150 24.35 18.17 14.79
CA ALA A 150 25.78 18.19 15.08
C ALA A 150 26.63 17.62 13.94
N GLN A 151 26.05 16.70 13.12
CA GLN A 151 26.74 16.01 12.04
C GLN A 151 25.92 16.06 10.74
N PRO A 152 25.73 17.26 10.13
CA PRO A 152 24.89 17.40 8.94
C PRO A 152 25.39 16.54 7.78
N GLY A 153 24.50 15.76 7.18
CA GLY A 153 24.80 14.90 6.03
C GLY A 153 25.65 13.65 6.34
N LYS A 154 25.86 13.30 7.62
CA LYS A 154 26.64 12.12 8.02
C LYS A 154 25.79 10.90 8.38
N LEU A 155 24.50 11.07 8.54
CA LEU A 155 23.59 9.97 8.87
C LEU A 155 22.88 9.51 7.62
N ASP A 156 23.04 8.23 7.28
CA ASP A 156 22.41 7.56 6.14
C ASP A 156 21.14 6.85 6.60
N PHE A 157 20.02 7.13 5.96
CA PHE A 157 18.71 6.53 6.24
C PHE A 157 18.22 5.75 5.03
N SER A 158 18.01 4.46 5.20
CA SER A 158 17.49 3.58 4.17
C SER A 158 15.96 3.69 4.05
N SER A 159 15.46 3.45 2.84
CA SER A 159 14.05 3.27 2.55
C SER A 159 13.83 2.16 1.52
N SER A 160 12.57 1.77 1.30
CA SER A 160 12.19 0.76 0.31
C SER A 160 12.30 1.22 -1.16
N GLY A 161 12.73 2.46 -1.43
CA GLY A 161 12.93 2.98 -2.79
C GLY A 161 12.72 4.48 -2.92
N ASN A 162 13.09 5.03 -4.07
CA ASN A 162 12.86 6.44 -4.38
C ASN A 162 11.37 6.72 -4.67
N GLY A 163 10.91 7.91 -4.32
CA GLY A 163 9.60 8.45 -4.72
C GLY A 163 8.39 7.74 -4.10
N GLY A 164 8.60 6.90 -3.07
CA GLY A 164 7.52 6.27 -2.32
C GLY A 164 7.33 6.85 -0.92
N LEU A 165 6.38 6.30 -0.16
CA LEU A 165 6.03 6.77 1.19
C LEU A 165 7.23 6.77 2.16
N PRO A 166 8.06 5.71 2.25
CA PRO A 166 9.23 5.72 3.12
C PRO A 166 10.25 6.83 2.78
N HIS A 167 10.48 7.10 1.49
CA HIS A 167 11.30 8.25 1.07
C HIS A 167 10.68 9.57 1.52
N LEU A 168 9.38 9.73 1.29
CA LEU A 168 8.64 10.93 1.69
C LEU A 168 8.72 11.16 3.20
N VAL A 169 8.68 10.11 4.02
CA VAL A 169 8.83 10.20 5.49
C VAL A 169 10.21 10.72 5.87
N ILE A 170 11.28 10.28 5.19
CA ILE A 170 12.63 10.79 5.44
C ILE A 170 12.72 12.28 5.06
N GLU A 171 12.18 12.68 3.91
CA GLU A 171 12.19 14.08 3.47
C GLU A 171 11.32 14.97 4.37
N LEU A 172 10.16 14.47 4.82
CA LEU A 172 9.35 15.17 5.82
C LEU A 172 10.11 15.32 7.15
N PHE A 173 10.80 14.26 7.61
CA PHE A 173 11.62 14.34 8.81
C PHE A 173 12.71 15.42 8.67
N LYS A 174 13.42 15.45 7.54
CA LYS A 174 14.43 16.49 7.26
C LYS A 174 13.82 17.89 7.36
N THR A 175 12.67 18.07 6.74
CA THR A 175 11.99 19.38 6.68
C THR A 175 11.46 19.80 8.05
N VAL A 176 10.68 18.94 8.74
CA VAL A 176 10.01 19.34 10.00
C VAL A 176 10.96 19.43 11.19
N ALA A 177 12.05 18.67 11.18
CA ALA A 177 13.08 18.72 12.22
C ALA A 177 14.24 19.70 11.88
N SER A 178 14.27 20.24 10.65
CA SER A 178 15.36 21.09 10.14
C SER A 178 16.73 20.39 10.30
N VAL A 179 16.83 19.17 9.79
CA VAL A 179 18.04 18.34 9.82
C VAL A 179 18.46 17.92 8.41
N ASN A 180 19.74 17.59 8.26
CA ASN A 180 20.28 17.04 7.04
C ASN A 180 20.75 15.59 7.28
N VAL A 181 19.94 14.63 6.81
CA VAL A 181 20.30 13.20 6.72
C VAL A 181 20.30 12.79 5.25
N GLN A 182 21.13 11.79 4.90
CA GLN A 182 21.18 11.26 3.53
C GLN A 182 20.13 10.17 3.36
N HIS A 183 19.38 10.22 2.27
CA HIS A 183 18.48 9.14 1.88
C HIS A 183 19.21 8.11 1.01
N VAL A 184 19.14 6.83 1.40
CA VAL A 184 19.68 5.70 0.65
C VAL A 184 18.52 4.80 0.19
N ALA A 185 18.24 4.83 -1.09
CA ALA A 185 17.14 4.07 -1.68
C ALA A 185 17.51 2.62 -1.98
N TYR A 186 16.71 1.67 -1.52
CA TYR A 186 16.86 0.24 -1.80
C TYR A 186 15.75 -0.28 -2.72
N LYS A 187 15.97 -1.45 -3.32
CA LYS A 187 14.96 -2.12 -4.15
C LYS A 187 13.96 -2.94 -3.30
N GLY A 188 13.31 -2.28 -2.34
CA GLY A 188 12.36 -2.86 -1.40
C GLY A 188 12.81 -2.81 0.06
N ALA A 189 11.88 -3.07 0.99
CA ALA A 189 12.13 -2.98 2.42
C ALA A 189 13.09 -4.06 2.94
N GLY A 190 13.09 -5.28 2.34
CA GLY A 190 13.95 -6.37 2.76
C GLY A 190 15.45 -6.04 2.67
N PRO A 191 15.99 -5.66 1.50
CA PRO A 191 17.39 -5.23 1.37
C PRO A 191 17.73 -4.02 2.26
N ALA A 192 16.85 -3.02 2.38
CA ALA A 192 17.04 -1.87 3.27
C ALA A 192 17.20 -2.30 4.73
N LEU A 193 16.33 -3.22 5.18
CA LEU A 193 16.39 -3.78 6.52
C LEU A 193 17.69 -4.57 6.76
N THR A 194 18.10 -5.40 5.81
CA THR A 194 19.32 -6.20 5.91
C THR A 194 20.55 -5.33 6.14
N ASP A 195 20.72 -4.28 5.34
CA ASP A 195 21.86 -3.37 5.45
C ASP A 195 21.78 -2.51 6.72
N THR A 196 20.57 -2.14 7.16
CA THR A 196 20.40 -1.43 8.44
C THR A 196 20.75 -2.33 9.63
N LEU A 197 20.32 -3.60 9.61
CA LEU A 197 20.69 -4.59 10.64
C LEU A 197 22.20 -4.87 10.67
N GLY A 198 22.85 -4.81 9.52
CA GLY A 198 24.30 -4.95 9.38
C GLY A 198 25.10 -3.68 9.72
N GLY A 199 24.44 -2.58 10.06
CA GLY A 199 25.09 -1.30 10.37
C GLY A 199 25.73 -0.61 9.17
N GLN A 200 25.39 -1.02 7.92
CA GLN A 200 25.88 -0.39 6.68
C GLN A 200 25.27 1.01 6.49
N VAL A 201 24.08 1.23 7.04
CA VAL A 201 23.39 2.53 7.14
C VAL A 201 22.95 2.75 8.57
N HIS A 202 22.80 4.01 8.95
CA HIS A 202 22.57 4.42 10.33
C HIS A 202 21.12 4.20 10.78
N GLY A 203 20.16 4.34 9.86
CA GLY A 203 18.75 4.24 10.18
C GLY A 203 17.89 3.80 9.00
N ILE A 204 16.61 3.63 9.28
CA ILE A 204 15.62 3.15 8.32
C ILE A 204 14.27 3.82 8.58
N ALA A 205 13.55 4.16 7.50
CA ALA A 205 12.14 4.49 7.55
C ALA A 205 11.38 3.52 6.65
N VAL A 206 10.52 2.68 7.23
CA VAL A 206 9.61 1.77 6.53
C VAL A 206 8.44 1.40 7.44
N ASP A 207 7.45 0.71 6.90
CA ASP A 207 6.23 0.29 7.58
C ASP A 207 6.50 -0.57 8.84
N PHE A 208 5.69 -0.38 9.86
CA PHE A 208 5.76 -1.03 11.17
C PHE A 208 5.95 -2.55 11.13
N PRO A 209 5.17 -3.36 10.38
CA PRO A 209 5.27 -4.81 10.40
C PRO A 209 6.65 -5.34 9.97
N VAL A 210 7.38 -4.58 9.15
CA VAL A 210 8.73 -4.94 8.71
C VAL A 210 9.74 -4.77 9.86
N LEU A 211 9.60 -3.72 10.68
CA LEU A 211 10.57 -3.38 11.72
C LEU A 211 10.23 -4.00 13.08
N TYR A 212 8.96 -4.24 13.36
CA TYR A 212 8.48 -4.71 14.66
C TYR A 212 9.27 -5.91 15.22
N PRO A 213 9.48 -7.02 14.49
CA PRO A 213 10.21 -8.16 15.02
C PRO A 213 11.65 -7.82 15.44
N HIS A 214 12.29 -6.91 14.71
CA HIS A 214 13.68 -6.51 14.94
C HIS A 214 13.80 -5.49 16.07
N ILE A 215 12.82 -4.59 16.23
CA ILE A 215 12.75 -3.67 17.37
C ILE A 215 12.47 -4.46 18.65
N LYS A 216 11.51 -5.38 18.62
CA LYS A 216 11.18 -6.25 19.75
C LYS A 216 12.36 -7.10 20.20
N ALA A 217 13.18 -7.56 19.25
CA ALA A 217 14.40 -8.34 19.52
C ALA A 217 15.62 -7.48 19.89
N GLY A 218 15.49 -6.14 19.97
CA GLY A 218 16.59 -5.22 20.27
C GLY A 218 17.66 -5.10 19.18
N LYS A 219 17.40 -5.67 17.98
CA LYS A 219 18.32 -5.58 16.83
C LYS A 219 18.27 -4.21 16.13
N LEU A 220 17.19 -3.49 16.30
CA LEU A 220 17.03 -2.08 15.92
C LEU A 220 16.43 -1.32 17.09
N ARG A 221 16.69 -0.02 17.17
CA ARG A 221 16.06 0.87 18.11
C ARG A 221 15.01 1.70 17.39
N GLY A 222 13.71 1.43 17.66
CA GLY A 222 12.61 2.26 17.21
C GLY A 222 12.65 3.61 17.93
N LEU A 223 12.52 4.71 17.21
CA LEU A 223 12.52 6.04 17.79
C LEU A 223 11.15 6.69 17.77
N VAL A 224 10.34 6.41 16.74
CA VAL A 224 9.04 7.03 16.57
C VAL A 224 8.16 6.24 15.59
N VAL A 225 6.83 6.24 15.85
CA VAL A 225 5.82 5.89 14.86
C VAL A 225 5.16 7.16 14.31
N THR A 226 4.79 7.14 13.04
CA THR A 226 4.23 8.32 12.35
C THR A 226 2.69 8.37 12.37
N SER A 227 2.05 7.56 13.18
CA SER A 227 0.60 7.55 13.40
C SER A 227 0.16 8.54 14.48
N GLN A 228 -1.15 8.79 14.58
CA GLN A 228 -1.74 9.61 15.65
C GLN A 228 -1.70 8.92 17.03
N ARG A 229 -1.65 7.60 17.06
CA ARG A 229 -1.65 6.77 18.27
C ARG A 229 -0.48 5.81 18.24
N ARG A 230 0.04 5.46 19.41
CA ARG A 230 1.04 4.41 19.55
C ARG A 230 0.48 3.07 19.08
N ASN A 231 1.37 2.20 18.58
CA ASN A 231 0.97 0.84 18.25
C ASN A 231 0.96 -0.04 19.49
N ALA A 232 -0.09 -0.85 19.67
CA ALA A 232 -0.28 -1.70 20.85
C ALA A 232 0.84 -2.74 21.05
N LEU A 233 1.53 -3.14 19.99
CA LEU A 233 2.65 -4.10 20.06
C LEU A 233 3.94 -3.48 20.58
N LEU A 234 4.10 -2.16 20.48
CA LEU A 234 5.22 -1.37 21.02
C LEU A 234 4.65 -0.15 21.76
N PRO A 235 4.01 -0.34 22.91
CA PRO A 235 3.34 0.76 23.63
C PRO A 235 4.30 1.84 24.14
N ASP A 236 5.58 1.51 24.30
CA ASP A 236 6.62 2.46 24.69
C ASP A 236 7.18 3.28 23.53
N LEU A 237 6.92 2.89 22.27
CA LEU A 237 7.37 3.62 21.10
C LEU A 237 6.46 4.84 20.87
N PRO A 238 6.98 6.08 21.04
CA PRO A 238 6.15 7.28 20.97
C PRO A 238 5.74 7.61 19.54
N THR A 239 4.67 8.38 19.42
CA THR A 239 4.27 9.00 18.15
C THR A 239 5.12 10.23 17.83
N SER A 240 5.15 10.63 16.57
CA SER A 240 5.83 11.86 16.14
C SER A 240 5.25 13.11 16.82
N ALA A 241 3.95 13.14 17.04
CA ALA A 241 3.28 14.23 17.74
C ALA A 241 3.73 14.33 19.22
N GLU A 242 3.85 13.22 19.94
CA GLU A 242 4.37 13.16 21.31
C GLU A 242 5.83 13.60 21.40
N GLN A 243 6.60 13.46 20.32
CA GLN A 243 7.98 13.93 20.20
C GLN A 243 8.11 15.39 19.68
N GLY A 244 6.99 16.13 19.57
CA GLY A 244 6.96 17.52 19.14
C GLY A 244 6.99 17.74 17.62
N LEU A 245 6.81 16.70 16.83
CA LEU A 245 6.73 16.76 15.36
C LEU A 245 5.38 16.30 14.81
N PRO A 246 4.26 17.01 15.11
CA PRO A 246 2.92 16.55 14.67
C PRO A 246 2.74 16.56 13.15
N LYS A 247 3.58 17.31 12.41
CA LYS A 247 3.55 17.32 10.94
C LYS A 247 4.23 16.10 10.32
N LEU A 248 5.02 15.34 11.07
CA LEU A 248 5.57 14.06 10.63
C LEU A 248 4.52 12.97 10.79
N PHE A 249 3.45 13.08 10.01
CA PHE A 249 2.32 12.15 10.01
C PHE A 249 2.21 11.44 8.67
N ALA A 250 2.40 10.12 8.67
CA ALA A 250 2.32 9.28 7.50
C ALA A 250 1.79 7.89 7.88
N VAL A 251 0.73 7.47 7.23
CA VAL A 251 0.13 6.15 7.39
C VAL A 251 0.00 5.52 6.01
N ASN A 252 0.53 4.31 5.88
CA ASN A 252 0.34 3.51 4.69
C ASN A 252 -0.99 2.77 4.77
N TRP A 253 -1.80 2.85 3.72
CA TRP A 253 -3.00 2.03 3.56
C TRP A 253 -2.83 1.12 2.34
N PHE A 254 -3.49 -0.03 2.38
CA PHE A 254 -3.43 -1.05 1.35
C PHE A 254 -4.82 -1.23 0.76
N ALA A 255 -4.92 -1.12 -0.56
CA ALA A 255 -6.16 -1.23 -1.30
C ALA A 255 -6.13 -2.35 -2.34
N ILE A 256 -7.30 -2.90 -2.60
CA ILE A 256 -7.50 -3.84 -3.69
C ILE A 256 -8.16 -3.13 -4.85
N MET A 257 -7.56 -3.29 -6.03
CA MET A 257 -8.06 -2.69 -7.26
C MET A 257 -8.07 -3.73 -8.39
N ALA A 258 -9.01 -3.58 -9.29
CA ALA A 258 -9.13 -4.34 -10.52
C ALA A 258 -8.90 -3.43 -11.74
N PRO A 259 -8.70 -3.96 -12.97
CA PRO A 259 -8.69 -3.15 -14.20
C PRO A 259 -9.99 -2.35 -14.37
N ALA A 260 -9.91 -1.13 -14.90
CA ALA A 260 -11.03 -0.16 -14.96
C ALA A 260 -12.34 -0.68 -15.56
N LYS A 261 -12.25 -1.58 -16.56
CA LYS A 261 -13.42 -2.11 -17.26
C LYS A 261 -14.00 -3.37 -16.61
N THR A 262 -13.58 -3.73 -15.39
CA THR A 262 -14.16 -4.87 -14.66
C THR A 262 -15.64 -4.62 -14.41
N PRO A 263 -16.53 -5.57 -14.77
CA PRO A 263 -17.98 -5.42 -14.63
C PRO A 263 -18.38 -5.10 -13.18
N ARG A 264 -19.31 -4.15 -13.02
CA ARG A 264 -19.79 -3.72 -11.69
C ARG A 264 -20.25 -4.87 -10.80
N PRO A 265 -20.98 -5.88 -11.25
CA PRO A 265 -21.36 -7.01 -10.40
C PRO A 265 -20.16 -7.79 -9.85
N ILE A 266 -19.06 -7.89 -10.62
CA ILE A 266 -17.81 -8.51 -10.14
C ILE A 266 -17.14 -7.63 -9.08
N VAL A 267 -17.07 -6.32 -9.30
CA VAL A 267 -16.52 -5.36 -8.33
C VAL A 267 -17.31 -5.41 -7.02
N ASP A 268 -18.63 -5.42 -7.07
CA ASP A 268 -19.49 -5.48 -5.88
C ASP A 268 -19.35 -6.81 -5.14
N LYS A 269 -19.22 -7.92 -5.84
CA LYS A 269 -18.96 -9.25 -5.24
C LYS A 269 -17.59 -9.31 -4.57
N LEU A 270 -16.55 -8.78 -5.22
CA LEU A 270 -15.21 -8.67 -4.64
C LEU A 270 -15.21 -7.74 -3.42
N HIS A 271 -15.91 -6.61 -3.48
CA HIS A 271 -16.05 -5.70 -2.36
C HIS A 271 -16.65 -6.39 -1.14
N ALA A 272 -17.80 -7.07 -1.32
CA ALA A 272 -18.45 -7.83 -0.24
C ALA A 272 -17.53 -8.90 0.35
N ALA A 273 -16.80 -9.65 -0.50
CA ALA A 273 -15.85 -10.67 -0.05
C ALA A 273 -14.67 -10.07 0.72
N LEU A 274 -14.13 -8.93 0.26
CA LEU A 274 -13.02 -8.24 0.93
C LEU A 274 -13.45 -7.67 2.29
N LEU A 275 -14.64 -7.06 2.38
CA LEU A 275 -15.17 -6.61 3.66
C LEU A 275 -15.33 -7.77 4.63
N LYS A 276 -15.96 -8.85 4.20
CA LYS A 276 -16.13 -10.06 5.02
C LYS A 276 -14.78 -10.63 5.48
N SER A 277 -13.78 -10.62 4.62
CA SER A 277 -12.43 -11.09 4.94
C SER A 277 -11.71 -10.16 5.94
N ALA A 278 -11.60 -8.86 5.60
CA ALA A 278 -10.84 -7.87 6.39
C ALA A 278 -11.46 -7.59 7.77
N LEU A 279 -12.76 -7.76 7.90
CA LEU A 279 -13.49 -7.56 9.16
C LEU A 279 -13.66 -8.85 9.97
N SER A 280 -13.23 -10.02 9.45
CA SER A 280 -13.28 -11.28 10.21
C SER A 280 -12.43 -11.20 11.47
N PRO A 281 -12.89 -11.76 12.61
CA PRO A 281 -12.12 -11.75 13.85
C PRO A 281 -10.73 -12.37 13.68
N GLU A 282 -10.65 -13.46 12.93
CA GLU A 282 -9.39 -14.18 12.65
C GLU A 282 -8.37 -13.29 11.93
N LEU A 283 -8.76 -12.58 10.87
CA LEU A 283 -7.83 -11.74 10.12
C LEU A 283 -7.46 -10.47 10.90
N LYS A 284 -8.42 -9.90 11.65
CA LYS A 284 -8.15 -8.78 12.56
C LYS A 284 -7.10 -9.14 13.61
N GLU A 285 -7.23 -10.30 14.24
CA GLU A 285 -6.26 -10.79 15.23
C GLU A 285 -4.86 -10.97 14.59
N ARG A 286 -4.80 -11.58 13.42
CA ARG A 286 -3.55 -11.73 12.65
C ARG A 286 -2.93 -10.38 12.29
N PHE A 287 -3.72 -9.41 11.86
CA PHE A 287 -3.24 -8.07 11.54
C PHE A 287 -2.72 -7.36 12.80
N VAL A 288 -3.49 -7.38 13.88
CA VAL A 288 -3.04 -6.82 15.17
C VAL A 288 -1.72 -7.46 15.62
N GLY A 289 -1.56 -8.77 15.45
CA GLY A 289 -0.34 -9.50 15.80
C GLY A 289 0.93 -9.08 15.02
N ILE A 290 0.77 -8.33 13.94
CA ILE A 290 1.87 -7.76 13.14
C ILE A 290 1.87 -6.22 13.13
N GLY A 291 1.04 -5.57 13.95
CA GLY A 291 0.94 -4.11 14.04
C GLY A 291 0.25 -3.42 12.86
N VAL A 292 -0.62 -4.16 12.19
CA VAL A 292 -1.48 -3.69 11.11
C VAL A 292 -2.92 -3.56 11.64
N GLU A 293 -3.65 -2.55 11.19
CA GLU A 293 -5.06 -2.36 11.51
C GLU A 293 -5.92 -2.64 10.27
N SER A 294 -7.07 -3.30 10.46
CA SER A 294 -8.06 -3.43 9.38
C SER A 294 -8.65 -2.06 9.05
N MET A 295 -8.65 -1.71 7.79
CA MET A 295 -9.23 -0.48 7.26
C MET A 295 -10.06 -0.83 6.02
N THR A 296 -11.37 -0.61 6.07
CA THR A 296 -12.27 -0.88 4.94
C THR A 296 -13.11 0.35 4.61
N ILE A 297 -13.49 0.49 3.36
CA ILE A 297 -14.36 1.57 2.89
C ILE A 297 -15.69 0.95 2.44
N ALA A 298 -16.78 1.62 2.78
CA ALA A 298 -18.15 1.09 2.74
C ALA A 298 -18.66 0.72 1.35
N SER A 299 -18.11 1.30 0.29
CA SER A 299 -18.49 0.99 -1.10
C SER A 299 -17.37 1.33 -2.08
N PRO A 300 -17.36 0.75 -3.29
CA PRO A 300 -16.43 1.15 -4.36
C PRO A 300 -16.54 2.63 -4.73
N ASP A 301 -17.74 3.21 -4.68
CA ASP A 301 -17.95 4.62 -4.99
C ASP A 301 -17.37 5.54 -3.88
N ALA A 302 -17.51 5.15 -2.62
CA ALA A 302 -16.85 5.83 -1.49
C ALA A 302 -15.33 5.70 -1.58
N PHE A 303 -14.81 4.55 -2.04
CA PHE A 303 -13.38 4.38 -2.27
C PHE A 303 -12.87 5.29 -3.40
N ALA A 304 -13.63 5.45 -4.47
CA ALA A 304 -13.26 6.36 -5.55
C ALA A 304 -13.19 7.84 -5.08
N ALA A 305 -14.08 8.24 -4.16
CA ALA A 305 -14.01 9.57 -3.52
C ALA A 305 -12.78 9.70 -2.63
N PHE A 306 -12.54 8.72 -1.75
CA PHE A 306 -11.35 8.65 -0.89
C PHE A 306 -10.05 8.74 -1.69
N LEU A 307 -9.94 8.02 -2.80
CA LEU A 307 -8.76 8.01 -3.64
C LEU A 307 -8.45 9.39 -4.24
N LYS A 308 -9.48 10.14 -4.63
CA LYS A 308 -9.33 11.52 -5.13
C LYS A 308 -8.84 12.47 -4.03
N GLU A 309 -9.36 12.35 -2.82
CA GLU A 309 -8.91 13.13 -1.66
C GLU A 309 -7.45 12.81 -1.31
N GLU A 310 -7.09 11.54 -1.31
CA GLU A 310 -5.72 11.10 -1.06
C GLU A 310 -4.73 11.59 -2.14
N LEU A 311 -5.13 11.60 -3.43
CA LEU A 311 -4.32 12.19 -4.50
C LEU A 311 -4.02 13.67 -4.25
N VAL A 312 -5.01 14.45 -3.83
CA VAL A 312 -4.82 15.87 -3.49
C VAL A 312 -3.88 16.03 -2.28
N ARG A 313 -4.13 15.26 -1.22
CA ARG A 313 -3.35 15.29 0.02
C ARG A 313 -1.88 14.94 -0.23
N TRP A 314 -1.63 13.80 -0.86
CA TRP A 314 -0.27 13.31 -1.09
C TRP A 314 0.48 14.09 -2.17
N GLY A 315 -0.25 14.61 -3.18
CA GLY A 315 0.32 15.52 -4.17
C GLY A 315 0.88 16.81 -3.56
N LYS A 316 0.17 17.36 -2.55
CA LYS A 316 0.65 18.51 -1.77
C LYS A 316 1.90 18.13 -0.96
N LEU A 317 1.86 17.04 -0.20
CA LEU A 317 2.97 16.57 0.63
C LEU A 317 4.22 16.21 -0.20
N ALA A 318 4.05 15.56 -1.34
CA ALA A 318 5.16 15.25 -2.25
C ALA A 318 5.87 16.50 -2.76
N LYS A 319 5.11 17.56 -3.09
CA LYS A 319 5.69 18.85 -3.49
C LYS A 319 6.43 19.53 -2.34
N GLU A 320 5.85 19.56 -1.15
CA GLU A 320 6.42 20.20 0.03
C GLU A 320 7.67 19.47 0.54
N SER A 321 7.74 18.15 0.41
CA SER A 321 8.90 17.36 0.83
C SER A 321 10.09 17.47 -0.12
N GLY A 322 9.86 17.87 -1.39
CA GLY A 322 10.89 17.88 -2.42
C GLY A 322 11.32 16.47 -2.90
N ALA A 323 10.65 15.39 -2.43
CA ALA A 323 10.98 14.02 -2.83
C ALA A 323 10.80 13.82 -4.35
N ARG A 324 11.85 13.34 -5.00
CA ARG A 324 11.87 12.98 -6.43
C ARG A 324 12.41 11.58 -6.59
N ALA A 325 11.93 10.87 -7.61
CA ALA A 325 12.40 9.53 -7.93
C ALA A 325 13.47 9.51 -9.01
N ASP A 326 13.55 10.57 -9.78
CA ASP A 326 14.40 10.86 -10.94
C ASP A 326 14.93 12.31 -10.90
#